data_5baeb2ec0f7dd9e7c9848d2a401a0fb8
#
_entry.id   5baeb2ec0f7dd9e7c9848d2a401a0fb8
#
_cell.length_a   1.000
_cell.length_b   1.000
_cell.length_c   1.000
_cell.angle_alpha   90.00
_cell.angle_beta   90.00
_cell.angle_gamma   90.00
#
_symmetry.space_group_name_H-M   'P 1'
#
loop_
_entity.id
_entity.type
_entity.pdbx_description
1 polymer ?
#
loop_
_entity_poly.entity_id
_entity_poly.type
_entity_poly.pdbx_seq_one_letter_code
_entity_poly.pdbx_strand_id
1 'polypeptide(L)'
;MSASLVGSEMCIRDSCYWGKVKPQKNFGRFLLYVSMFPQLVAGPIVRYSVIGEEINERKTTAKDISDGFSRIILGLGKKVIIANNLSTVATALFGSASNGYENIKTLSVTGTWLGAVLVGLWYYFDFSGYSDIAIGLGRIFGFHFDENFKYPFICKTISEFWQRWHISLSSFFRDYVLYLPIFGKRRKYGGLFLVWFCTGLWHGASWNFVFWGLYYGMFIFFEMLIGKKRMKKMPVPLAHIYTKLVICLLYTSPSPRD
;
A
#
# COMPACT_ATOMS: atom_id res chain seq x y z
N MET A 1 17.13 6.77 6.89
CA MET A 1 15.91 7.58 7.15
C MET A 1 14.77 6.90 6.44
N SER A 2 13.70 6.56 7.14
CA SER A 2 12.61 5.81 6.51
C SER A 2 11.84 6.72 5.54
N ALA A 3 11.43 6.14 4.40
CA ALA A 3 10.66 6.85 3.37
C ALA A 3 9.35 7.48 3.89
N SER A 4 8.84 7.00 5.02
CA SER A 4 7.65 7.55 5.69
C SER A 4 7.90 8.95 6.29
N LEU A 5 9.10 9.22 6.84
CA LEU A 5 9.44 10.52 7.39
C LEU A 5 9.50 11.60 6.28
N VAL A 6 10.16 11.30 5.16
CA VAL A 6 10.23 12.21 4.01
C VAL A 6 8.83 12.50 3.44
N GLY A 7 7.97 11.49 3.37
CA GLY A 7 6.57 11.66 2.94
C GLY A 7 5.78 12.58 3.85
N SER A 8 5.95 12.48 5.17
CA SER A 8 5.25 13.31 6.16
C SER A 8 5.66 14.78 6.07
N GLU A 9 6.96 15.06 5.98
CA GLU A 9 7.46 16.43 5.87
C GLU A 9 7.00 17.11 4.57
N MET A 10 7.06 16.41 3.44
CA MET A 10 6.54 16.93 2.17
C MET A 10 5.05 17.24 2.25
N CYS A 11 4.26 16.37 2.90
CA CYS A 11 2.82 16.59 3.07
C CYS A 11 2.48 17.86 3.85
N ILE A 12 3.24 18.19 4.91
CA ILE A 12 3.03 19.42 5.68
C ILE A 12 3.35 20.64 4.81
N ARG A 13 4.56 20.68 4.26
CA ARG A 13 5.04 21.81 3.46
C ARG A 13 4.10 22.14 2.32
N ASP A 14 3.74 21.15 1.54
CA ASP A 14 2.91 21.36 0.34
C ASP A 14 1.45 21.68 0.70
N SER A 15 0.91 21.07 1.76
CA SER A 15 -0.43 21.40 2.24
C SER A 15 -0.51 22.86 2.76
N CYS A 16 0.54 23.35 3.43
CA CYS A 16 0.64 24.73 3.84
C CYS A 16 0.85 25.67 2.64
N TYR A 17 1.74 25.32 1.71
CA TYR A 17 2.04 26.11 0.53
C TYR A 17 0.79 26.32 -0.35
N TRP A 18 -0.04 25.31 -0.50
CA TRP A 18 -1.30 25.38 -1.25
C TRP A 18 -2.49 25.93 -0.44
N GLY A 19 -2.25 26.38 0.80
CA GLY A 19 -3.28 26.95 1.66
C GLY A 19 -4.35 25.97 2.13
N LYS A 20 -4.11 24.66 2.02
CA LYS A 20 -5.04 23.60 2.45
C LYS A 20 -5.11 23.48 3.96
N VAL A 21 -4.02 23.76 4.65
CA VAL A 21 -3.92 23.74 6.12
C VAL A 21 -3.10 24.92 6.62
N LYS A 22 -3.37 25.34 7.86
CA LYS A 22 -2.57 26.38 8.52
C LYS A 22 -1.23 25.79 8.98
N PRO A 23 -0.11 26.55 8.86
CA PRO A 23 1.18 26.11 9.37
C PRO A 23 1.13 25.83 10.87
N GLN A 24 1.74 24.74 11.30
CA GLN A 24 1.87 24.41 12.71
C GLN A 24 2.97 25.30 13.34
N LYS A 25 2.57 26.17 14.27
CA LYS A 25 3.48 27.09 14.95
C LYS A 25 4.13 26.47 16.20
N ASN A 26 3.55 25.40 16.72
CA ASN A 26 4.05 24.72 17.92
C ASN A 26 4.99 23.58 17.51
N PHE A 27 6.27 23.70 17.88
CA PHE A 27 7.29 22.72 17.54
C PHE A 27 6.99 21.33 18.15
N GLY A 28 6.48 21.26 19.39
CA GLY A 28 6.13 19.98 20.01
C GLY A 28 5.02 19.24 19.26
N ARG A 29 4.00 19.95 18.75
CA ARG A 29 2.93 19.38 17.92
C ARG A 29 3.44 18.94 16.54
N PHE A 30 4.35 19.72 15.97
CA PHE A 30 5.03 19.32 14.73
C PHE A 30 5.84 18.03 14.94
N LEU A 31 6.64 17.98 16.02
CA LEU A 31 7.42 16.81 16.37
C LEU A 31 6.54 15.58 16.64
N LEU A 32 5.40 15.75 17.34
CA LEU A 32 4.41 14.70 17.54
C LEU A 32 3.94 14.10 16.22
N TYR A 33 3.60 14.93 15.23
CA TYR A 33 3.16 14.43 13.92
C TYR A 33 4.27 13.64 13.21
N VAL A 34 5.49 14.16 13.18
CA VAL A 34 6.60 13.52 12.46
C VAL A 34 7.05 12.22 13.13
N SER A 35 7.04 12.17 14.47
CA SER A 35 7.48 11.01 15.26
C SER A 35 6.36 10.04 15.65
N MET A 36 5.15 10.24 15.13
CA MET A 36 3.98 9.40 15.48
C MET A 36 4.22 7.94 15.07
N PHE A 37 4.45 7.08 16.05
CA PHE A 37 4.91 5.70 15.84
C PHE A 37 3.96 4.80 15.02
N PRO A 38 2.60 4.97 15.02
CA PRO A 38 1.75 4.11 14.21
C PRO A 38 1.92 4.31 12.70
N GLN A 39 2.44 5.46 12.26
CA GLN A 39 2.72 5.73 10.84
C GLN A 39 4.18 5.41 10.42
N LEU A 40 5.06 5.12 11.38
CA LEU A 40 6.47 4.82 11.08
C LEU A 40 6.63 3.43 10.47
N VAL A 41 7.72 3.24 9.74
CA VAL A 41 8.16 1.99 9.09
C VAL A 41 7.17 1.52 8.02
N ALA A 42 6.13 0.78 8.36
CA ALA A 42 5.14 0.20 7.44
C ALA A 42 3.72 0.72 7.70
N GLY A 43 3.56 1.74 8.54
CA GLY A 43 2.27 2.36 8.81
C GLY A 43 1.66 3.05 7.60
N PRO A 44 0.35 3.36 7.63
CA PRO A 44 -0.26 4.16 6.60
C PRO A 44 0.40 5.56 6.54
N ILE A 45 0.60 6.10 5.35
CA ILE A 45 1.10 7.47 5.17
C ILE A 45 -0.04 8.42 5.54
N VAL A 46 0.00 8.94 6.77
CA VAL A 46 -1.02 9.84 7.31
C VAL A 46 -0.69 11.27 6.90
N ARG A 47 -1.63 11.93 6.23
CA ARG A 47 -1.44 13.31 5.80
C ARG A 47 -1.74 14.28 6.95
N TYR A 48 -0.95 15.36 7.05
CA TYR A 48 -1.22 16.41 8.01
C TYR A 48 -2.62 17.05 7.84
N SER A 49 -3.12 17.11 6.61
CA SER A 49 -4.47 17.60 6.31
C SER A 49 -5.60 16.73 6.89
N VAL A 50 -5.32 15.46 7.23
CA VAL A 50 -6.31 14.55 7.81
C VAL A 50 -6.36 14.71 9.33
N ILE A 51 -5.21 14.78 9.99
CA ILE A 51 -5.11 14.76 11.46
C ILE A 51 -4.66 16.08 12.09
N GLY A 52 -4.43 17.11 11.29
CA GLY A 52 -3.89 18.39 11.78
C GLY A 52 -4.78 19.09 12.81
N GLU A 53 -6.11 18.96 12.70
CA GLU A 53 -7.05 19.45 13.70
C GLU A 53 -6.96 18.62 14.98
N GLU A 54 -6.91 17.29 14.86
CA GLU A 54 -6.81 16.37 16.00
C GLU A 54 -5.47 16.51 16.77
N ILE A 55 -4.40 16.95 16.10
CA ILE A 55 -3.13 17.29 16.79
C ILE A 55 -3.32 18.48 17.72
N ASN A 56 -4.18 19.43 17.36
CA ASN A 56 -4.44 20.60 18.17
C ASN A 56 -5.46 20.36 19.27
N GLU A 57 -6.58 19.72 18.91
CA GLU A 57 -7.74 19.49 19.77
C GLU A 57 -8.30 18.09 19.57
N ARG A 58 -7.69 17.11 20.22
CA ARG A 58 -8.21 15.74 20.16
C ARG A 58 -9.07 15.40 21.36
N LYS A 59 -10.12 14.65 21.12
CA LYS A 59 -10.98 14.07 22.14
C LYS A 59 -11.06 12.57 21.92
N THR A 60 -10.82 11.80 22.93
CA THR A 60 -10.97 10.33 22.90
C THR A 60 -12.18 9.94 23.71
N THR A 61 -13.10 9.22 23.10
CA THR A 61 -14.30 8.70 23.78
C THR A 61 -14.06 7.23 24.21
N ALA A 62 -14.86 6.73 25.16
CA ALA A 62 -14.83 5.32 25.55
C ALA A 62 -15.12 4.40 24.35
N LYS A 63 -15.95 4.87 23.41
CA LYS A 63 -16.22 4.17 22.14
C LYS A 63 -14.96 4.08 21.26
N ASP A 64 -14.20 5.16 21.14
CA ASP A 64 -12.97 5.16 20.33
C ASP A 64 -11.94 4.18 20.90
N ILE A 65 -11.83 4.10 22.22
CA ILE A 65 -10.96 3.14 22.88
C ILE A 65 -11.42 1.70 22.59
N SER A 66 -12.70 1.40 22.76
CA SER A 66 -13.28 0.07 22.48
C SER A 66 -13.12 -0.35 21.03
N ASP A 67 -13.46 0.53 20.09
CA ASP A 67 -13.32 0.29 18.66
C ASP A 67 -11.84 0.15 18.26
N GLY A 68 -10.94 0.93 18.87
CA GLY A 68 -9.51 0.85 18.66
C GLY A 68 -8.93 -0.49 19.11
N PHE A 69 -9.27 -0.96 20.31
CA PHE A 69 -8.87 -2.29 20.78
C PHE A 69 -9.43 -3.41 19.89
N SER A 70 -10.69 -3.34 19.51
CA SER A 70 -11.31 -4.31 18.60
C SER A 70 -10.55 -4.38 17.28
N ARG A 71 -10.14 -3.22 16.73
CA ARG A 71 -9.37 -3.14 15.49
C ARG A 71 -7.97 -3.74 15.64
N ILE A 72 -7.29 -3.50 16.77
CA ILE A 72 -5.97 -4.09 17.06
C ILE A 72 -6.09 -5.62 17.15
N ILE A 73 -7.09 -6.14 17.85
CA ILE A 73 -7.30 -7.59 17.97
C ILE A 73 -7.54 -8.23 16.60
N LEU A 74 -8.35 -7.61 15.74
CA LEU A 74 -8.55 -8.08 14.37
C LEU A 74 -7.26 -8.04 13.56
N GLY A 75 -6.46 -6.99 13.67
CA GLY A 75 -5.17 -6.87 13.02
C GLY A 75 -4.17 -7.93 13.48
N LEU A 76 -4.09 -8.18 14.79
CA LEU A 76 -3.27 -9.25 15.36
C LEU A 76 -3.75 -10.63 14.88
N GLY A 77 -5.05 -10.88 14.81
CA GLY A 77 -5.62 -12.11 14.26
C GLY A 77 -5.19 -12.33 12.81
N LYS A 78 -5.26 -11.30 11.98
CA LYS A 78 -4.76 -11.36 10.59
C LYS A 78 -3.27 -11.69 10.53
N LYS A 79 -2.45 -11.06 11.35
CA LYS A 79 -0.99 -11.25 11.38
C LYS A 79 -0.61 -12.62 11.94
N VAL A 80 -1.07 -12.95 13.15
CA VAL A 80 -0.60 -14.13 13.88
C VAL A 80 -1.27 -15.41 13.39
N ILE A 81 -2.59 -15.38 13.21
CA ILE A 81 -3.35 -16.60 12.88
C ILE A 81 -3.30 -16.88 11.37
N ILE A 82 -3.41 -15.86 10.51
CA ILE A 82 -3.51 -16.07 9.07
C ILE A 82 -2.15 -15.90 8.39
N ALA A 83 -1.53 -14.72 8.50
CA ALA A 83 -0.33 -14.41 7.72
C ALA A 83 0.86 -15.31 8.09
N ASN A 84 1.12 -15.56 9.37
CA ASN A 84 2.23 -16.41 9.80
C ASN A 84 2.07 -17.86 9.31
N ASN A 85 0.85 -18.41 9.37
CA ASN A 85 0.61 -19.76 8.85
C ASN A 85 0.75 -19.82 7.32
N LEU A 86 0.24 -18.82 6.58
CA LEU A 86 0.42 -18.74 5.13
C LEU A 86 1.90 -18.61 4.76
N SER A 87 2.68 -17.82 5.50
CA SER A 87 4.13 -17.70 5.33
C SER A 87 4.84 -19.04 5.49
N THR A 88 4.51 -19.78 6.55
CA THR A 88 5.10 -21.11 6.79
C THR A 88 4.82 -22.08 5.63
N VAL A 89 3.59 -22.12 5.13
CA VAL A 89 3.21 -22.99 4.00
C VAL A 89 3.89 -22.52 2.70
N ALA A 90 3.94 -21.22 2.44
CA ALA A 90 4.60 -20.66 1.25
C ALA A 90 6.10 -20.97 1.26
N THR A 91 6.76 -20.83 2.42
CA THR A 91 8.19 -21.17 2.59
C THR A 91 8.43 -22.69 2.43
N ALA A 92 7.55 -23.52 2.93
CA ALA A 92 7.65 -24.98 2.74
C ALA A 92 7.53 -25.38 1.25
N LEU A 93 6.71 -24.66 0.46
CA LEU A 93 6.56 -24.89 -0.97
C LEU A 93 7.75 -24.37 -1.79
N PHE A 94 8.12 -23.12 -1.62
CA PHE A 94 9.13 -22.48 -2.48
C PHE A 94 10.56 -22.63 -1.98
N GLY A 95 10.77 -22.97 -0.72
CA GLY A 95 12.05 -22.82 -0.04
C GLY A 95 12.20 -21.43 0.55
N SER A 96 13.33 -21.16 1.22
CA SER A 96 13.59 -19.87 1.82
C SER A 96 14.17 -18.87 0.82
N ALA A 97 13.86 -17.59 1.02
CA ALA A 97 14.41 -16.51 0.21
C ALA A 97 15.93 -16.44 0.32
N SER A 98 16.50 -16.69 1.52
CA SER A 98 17.95 -16.72 1.77
C SER A 98 18.68 -17.80 0.96
N ASN A 99 18.00 -18.88 0.60
CA ASN A 99 18.54 -19.97 -0.21
C ASN A 99 18.12 -19.88 -1.69
N GLY A 100 17.55 -18.75 -2.12
CA GLY A 100 17.16 -18.52 -3.51
C GLY A 100 15.95 -19.35 -3.96
N TYR A 101 15.03 -19.67 -3.03
CA TYR A 101 13.82 -20.44 -3.33
C TYR A 101 14.12 -21.81 -3.98
N GLU A 102 14.95 -22.59 -3.33
CA GLU A 102 15.55 -23.84 -3.82
C GLU A 102 14.55 -24.84 -4.42
N ASN A 103 13.32 -24.85 -3.90
CA ASN A 103 12.29 -25.81 -4.33
C ASN A 103 11.58 -25.39 -5.63
N ILE A 104 11.75 -24.16 -6.13
CA ILE A 104 10.96 -23.62 -7.27
C ILE A 104 11.17 -24.44 -8.55
N LYS A 105 12.36 -25.04 -8.74
CA LYS A 105 12.71 -25.84 -9.91
C LYS A 105 12.06 -27.23 -9.91
N THR A 106 11.65 -27.71 -8.75
CA THR A 106 11.08 -29.06 -8.56
C THR A 106 9.56 -29.05 -8.39
N LEU A 107 8.96 -27.86 -8.23
CA LEU A 107 7.54 -27.71 -8.08
C LEU A 107 6.78 -28.07 -9.36
N SER A 108 5.65 -28.76 -9.18
CA SER A 108 4.66 -28.90 -10.26
C SER A 108 4.02 -27.54 -10.60
N VAL A 109 3.48 -27.41 -11.81
CA VAL A 109 2.75 -26.20 -12.24
C VAL A 109 1.63 -25.85 -11.25
N THR A 110 0.89 -26.85 -10.77
CA THR A 110 -0.19 -26.64 -9.77
C THR A 110 0.38 -26.13 -8.44
N GLY A 111 1.51 -26.71 -7.99
CA GLY A 111 2.20 -26.28 -6.76
C GLY A 111 2.69 -24.84 -6.86
N THR A 112 3.22 -24.44 -8.01
CA THR A 112 3.67 -23.07 -8.25
C THR A 112 2.51 -22.07 -8.19
N TRP A 113 1.37 -22.37 -8.82
CA TRP A 113 0.19 -21.49 -8.76
C TRP A 113 -0.41 -21.43 -7.36
N LEU A 114 -0.48 -22.55 -6.65
CA LEU A 114 -0.94 -22.57 -5.26
C LEU A 114 -0.03 -21.70 -4.40
N GLY A 115 1.28 -21.88 -4.51
CA GLY A 115 2.26 -21.07 -3.78
C GLY A 115 2.13 -19.58 -4.08
N ALA A 116 1.96 -19.17 -5.35
CA ALA A 116 1.76 -17.79 -5.73
C ALA A 116 0.50 -17.16 -5.08
N VAL A 117 -0.60 -17.92 -5.02
CA VAL A 117 -1.83 -17.47 -4.33
C VAL A 117 -1.59 -17.34 -2.82
N LEU A 118 -0.91 -18.31 -2.21
CA LEU A 118 -0.60 -18.28 -0.76
C LEU A 118 0.29 -17.09 -0.41
N VAL A 119 1.32 -16.80 -1.20
CA VAL A 119 2.18 -15.62 -1.04
C VAL A 119 1.37 -14.32 -1.16
N GLY A 120 0.49 -14.23 -2.15
CA GLY A 120 -0.39 -13.07 -2.32
C GLY A 120 -1.31 -12.83 -1.11
N LEU A 121 -1.90 -13.90 -0.57
CA LEU A 121 -2.73 -13.83 0.63
C LEU A 121 -1.89 -13.51 1.86
N TRP A 122 -0.71 -14.10 1.99
CA TRP A 122 0.23 -13.79 3.08
C TRP A 122 0.54 -12.30 3.14
N TYR A 123 1.04 -11.71 2.06
CA TYR A 123 1.33 -10.27 2.03
C TYR A 123 0.10 -9.40 2.33
N TYR A 124 -1.07 -9.80 1.84
CA TYR A 124 -2.30 -9.07 2.13
C TYR A 124 -2.64 -9.09 3.62
N PHE A 125 -2.67 -10.27 4.24
CA PHE A 125 -3.05 -10.39 5.65
C PHE A 125 -1.97 -9.81 6.56
N ASP A 126 -0.71 -9.97 6.23
CA ASP A 126 0.41 -9.39 6.96
C ASP A 126 0.33 -7.86 6.98
N PHE A 127 0.23 -7.25 5.83
CA PHE A 127 0.25 -5.81 5.70
C PHE A 127 -1.08 -5.16 6.09
N SER A 128 -2.22 -5.75 5.74
CA SER A 128 -3.52 -5.23 6.20
C SER A 128 -3.68 -5.38 7.71
N GLY A 129 -3.16 -6.47 8.31
CA GLY A 129 -3.14 -6.65 9.75
C GLY A 129 -2.32 -5.58 10.45
N TYR A 130 -1.13 -5.26 9.95
CA TYR A 130 -0.32 -4.15 10.46
C TYR A 130 -1.05 -2.81 10.36
N SER A 131 -1.69 -2.53 9.22
CA SER A 131 -2.48 -1.31 9.02
C SER A 131 -3.66 -1.22 9.99
N ASP A 132 -4.35 -2.34 10.27
CA ASP A 132 -5.44 -2.38 11.26
C ASP A 132 -4.94 -2.06 12.67
N ILE A 133 -3.78 -2.60 13.05
CA ILE A 133 -3.14 -2.29 14.35
C ILE A 133 -2.80 -0.80 14.42
N ALA A 134 -2.21 -0.24 13.37
CA ALA A 134 -1.84 1.18 13.33
C ALA A 134 -3.07 2.11 13.43
N ILE A 135 -4.15 1.80 12.70
CA ILE A 135 -5.42 2.54 12.73
C ILE A 135 -6.06 2.42 14.12
N GLY A 136 -6.07 1.21 14.70
CA GLY A 136 -6.60 0.97 16.03
C GLY A 136 -5.84 1.73 17.13
N LEU A 137 -4.50 1.73 17.07
CA LEU A 137 -3.66 2.53 17.98
C LEU A 137 -3.92 4.02 17.82
N GLY A 138 -3.96 4.52 16.56
CA GLY A 138 -4.31 5.91 16.29
C GLY A 138 -5.62 6.28 16.97
N ARG A 139 -6.66 5.44 16.82
CA ARG A 139 -7.99 5.69 17.39
C ARG A 139 -8.00 5.75 18.91
N ILE A 140 -7.25 4.87 19.59
CA ILE A 140 -7.10 4.91 21.07
C ILE A 140 -6.48 6.24 21.50
N PHE A 141 -5.56 6.80 20.71
CA PHE A 141 -4.95 8.10 21.00
C PHE A 141 -5.76 9.30 20.47
N GLY A 142 -6.97 9.08 19.93
CA GLY A 142 -7.85 10.13 19.40
C GLY A 142 -7.45 10.65 18.03
N PHE A 143 -6.78 9.81 17.22
CA PHE A 143 -6.46 10.08 15.82
C PHE A 143 -7.23 9.15 14.90
N HIS A 144 -7.86 9.71 13.86
CA HIS A 144 -8.66 8.95 12.92
C HIS A 144 -7.91 8.83 11.59
N PHE A 145 -7.17 7.73 11.44
CA PHE A 145 -6.44 7.44 10.21
C PHE A 145 -7.38 6.86 9.15
N ASP A 146 -7.12 7.20 7.88
CA ASP A 146 -7.82 6.63 6.75
C ASP A 146 -7.52 5.15 6.55
N GLU A 147 -8.48 4.41 5.95
CA GLU A 147 -8.32 3.01 5.59
C GLU A 147 -7.23 2.84 4.52
N ASN A 148 -6.30 1.89 4.76
CA ASN A 148 -5.21 1.60 3.83
C ASN A 148 -5.52 0.42 2.89
N PHE A 149 -6.49 -0.43 3.24
CA PHE A 149 -6.95 -1.57 2.45
C PHE A 149 -8.48 -1.65 2.42
N LYS A 150 -9.07 -1.83 1.21
CA LYS A 150 -10.52 -1.98 1.02
C LYS A 150 -10.85 -3.17 0.12
N TYR A 151 -10.73 -4.39 0.65
CA TYR A 151 -11.04 -5.63 -0.08
C TYR A 151 -10.41 -5.67 -1.50
N PRO A 152 -9.07 -5.63 -1.64
CA PRO A 152 -8.42 -5.45 -2.93
C PRO A 152 -8.70 -6.56 -3.93
N PHE A 153 -8.94 -7.78 -3.46
CA PHE A 153 -9.14 -8.94 -4.34
C PHE A 153 -10.54 -9.05 -4.99
N ILE A 154 -11.49 -8.19 -4.65
CA ILE A 154 -12.77 -8.13 -5.37
C ILE A 154 -12.72 -7.25 -6.63
N CYS A 155 -11.58 -6.63 -6.91
CA CYS A 155 -11.37 -5.74 -8.04
C CYS A 155 -11.60 -6.43 -9.39
N LYS A 156 -12.03 -5.65 -10.37
CA LYS A 156 -12.25 -6.07 -11.77
C LYS A 156 -11.20 -5.51 -12.73
N THR A 157 -10.37 -4.58 -12.27
CA THR A 157 -9.28 -3.98 -13.04
C THR A 157 -8.06 -3.80 -12.15
N ILE A 158 -6.87 -3.70 -12.76
CA ILE A 158 -5.62 -3.41 -12.02
C ILE A 158 -5.64 -1.99 -11.45
N SER A 159 -6.22 -1.04 -12.19
CA SER A 159 -6.44 0.31 -11.67
C SER A 159 -7.32 0.32 -10.42
N GLU A 160 -8.37 -0.51 -10.35
CA GLU A 160 -9.21 -0.66 -9.16
C GLU A 160 -8.47 -1.36 -8.02
N PHE A 161 -7.62 -2.35 -8.31
CA PHE A 161 -6.80 -3.02 -7.31
C PHE A 161 -5.98 -1.99 -6.53
N TRP A 162 -5.25 -1.12 -7.21
CA TRP A 162 -4.42 -0.09 -6.57
C TRP A 162 -5.19 1.03 -5.88
N GLN A 163 -6.47 1.21 -6.17
CA GLN A 163 -7.37 2.07 -5.40
C GLN A 163 -7.84 1.43 -4.10
N ARG A 164 -7.60 0.14 -3.92
CA ARG A 164 -8.01 -0.68 -2.76
C ARG A 164 -6.85 -1.25 -1.97
N TRP A 165 -5.66 -1.28 -2.56
CA TRP A 165 -4.42 -1.77 -2.00
C TRP A 165 -3.50 -0.60 -1.67
N HIS A 166 -3.00 -0.55 -0.43
CA HIS A 166 -2.06 0.48 0.04
C HIS A 166 -2.48 1.90 -0.39
N ILE A 167 -3.71 2.26 -0.03
CA ILE A 167 -4.39 3.47 -0.52
C ILE A 167 -3.60 4.73 -0.18
N SER A 168 -2.98 4.78 1.00
CA SER A 168 -2.17 5.92 1.44
C SER A 168 -0.98 6.17 0.50
N LEU A 169 -0.23 5.12 0.13
CA LEU A 169 0.89 5.21 -0.81
C LEU A 169 0.42 5.59 -2.22
N SER A 170 -0.61 4.91 -2.72
CA SER A 170 -1.16 5.16 -4.06
C SER A 170 -1.66 6.60 -4.20
N SER A 171 -2.32 7.12 -3.17
CA SER A 171 -2.78 8.52 -3.14
C SER A 171 -1.60 9.50 -3.04
N PHE A 172 -0.55 9.16 -2.28
CA PHE A 172 0.66 9.98 -2.18
C PHE A 172 1.33 10.16 -3.55
N PHE A 173 1.65 9.07 -4.24
CA PHE A 173 2.27 9.15 -5.56
C PHE A 173 1.38 9.83 -6.60
N ARG A 174 0.07 9.60 -6.57
CA ARG A 174 -0.88 10.29 -7.45
C ARG A 174 -0.83 11.81 -7.25
N ASP A 175 -0.84 12.27 -6.01
CA ASP A 175 -1.00 13.68 -5.71
C ASP A 175 0.31 14.46 -5.82
N TYR A 176 1.46 13.82 -5.58
CA TYR A 176 2.77 14.47 -5.59
C TYR A 176 3.61 14.20 -6.85
N VAL A 177 3.42 13.07 -7.52
CA VAL A 177 4.28 12.67 -8.66
C VAL A 177 3.55 12.69 -10.00
N LEU A 178 2.27 12.25 -10.04
CA LEU A 178 1.54 12.09 -11.32
C LEU A 178 1.43 13.38 -12.13
N TYR A 179 1.36 14.51 -11.45
CA TYR A 179 1.16 15.82 -12.07
C TYR A 179 2.44 16.64 -12.22
N LEU A 180 3.60 16.07 -11.90
CA LEU A 180 4.88 16.75 -12.13
C LEU A 180 5.07 17.01 -13.63
N PRO A 181 5.56 18.21 -14.01
CA PRO A 181 5.88 18.48 -15.40
C PRO A 181 7.12 17.68 -15.80
N ILE A 182 7.00 16.91 -16.88
CA ILE A 182 8.11 16.20 -17.50
C ILE A 182 8.57 17.03 -18.70
N PHE A 183 9.80 17.52 -18.67
CA PHE A 183 10.35 18.48 -19.66
C PHE A 183 9.44 19.71 -19.84
N GLY A 184 9.00 20.31 -18.71
CA GLY A 184 8.20 21.54 -18.70
C GLY A 184 6.72 21.37 -19.10
N LYS A 185 6.27 20.17 -19.44
CA LYS A 185 4.89 19.89 -19.87
C LYS A 185 4.28 18.74 -19.07
N ARG A 186 2.99 18.86 -18.73
CA ARG A 186 2.21 17.76 -18.13
C ARG A 186 1.94 16.70 -19.18
N ARG A 187 2.47 15.50 -18.99
CA ARG A 187 2.30 14.34 -19.89
C ARG A 187 1.56 13.24 -19.17
N LYS A 188 0.32 12.98 -19.56
CA LYS A 188 -0.56 11.99 -18.93
C LYS A 188 0.09 10.59 -18.81
N TYR A 189 0.64 10.08 -19.88
CA TYR A 189 1.27 8.75 -19.89
C TYR A 189 2.68 8.78 -19.28
N GLY A 190 3.45 9.82 -19.55
CA GLY A 190 4.76 10.00 -18.91
C GLY A 190 4.65 10.10 -17.40
N GLY A 191 3.66 10.85 -16.87
CA GLY A 191 3.38 10.92 -15.45
C GLY A 191 3.00 9.55 -14.85
N LEU A 192 2.21 8.75 -15.57
CA LEU A 192 1.88 7.40 -15.13
C LEU A 192 3.13 6.53 -14.98
N PHE A 193 3.99 6.46 -15.98
CA PHE A 193 5.22 5.67 -15.92
C PHE A 193 6.21 6.22 -14.88
N LEU A 194 6.28 7.54 -14.70
CA LEU A 194 7.09 8.16 -13.65
C LEU A 194 6.61 7.73 -12.25
N VAL A 195 5.30 7.75 -12.00
CA VAL A 195 4.72 7.26 -10.74
C VAL A 195 5.13 5.82 -10.48
N TRP A 196 4.99 4.93 -11.45
CA TRP A 196 5.28 3.52 -11.26
C TRP A 196 6.78 3.23 -11.14
N PHE A 197 7.60 3.96 -11.86
CA PHE A 197 9.06 3.93 -11.69
C PHE A 197 9.47 4.35 -10.27
N CYS A 198 8.94 5.49 -9.80
CA CYS A 198 9.20 5.97 -8.44
C CYS A 198 8.65 5.02 -7.37
N THR A 199 7.48 4.41 -7.61
CA THR A 199 6.91 3.40 -6.71
C THR A 199 7.82 2.18 -6.61
N GLY A 200 8.37 1.71 -7.72
CA GLY A 200 9.35 0.62 -7.74
C GLY A 200 10.61 0.97 -6.94
N LEU A 201 11.23 2.11 -7.21
CA LEU A 201 12.41 2.60 -6.47
C LEU A 201 12.16 2.79 -4.98
N TRP A 202 10.94 3.19 -4.60
CA TRP A 202 10.55 3.34 -3.21
C TRP A 202 10.53 2.01 -2.47
N HIS A 203 10.18 0.92 -3.15
CA HIS A 203 10.21 -0.44 -2.59
C HIS A 203 11.63 -0.97 -2.41
N GLY A 204 12.58 -0.53 -3.24
CA GLY A 204 13.99 -0.90 -3.12
C GLY A 204 14.83 -0.46 -4.32
N ALA A 205 16.11 -0.20 -4.08
CA ALA A 205 17.07 0.22 -5.11
C ALA A 205 17.59 -0.96 -5.93
N SER A 206 16.71 -1.83 -6.39
CA SER A 206 17.02 -2.99 -7.23
C SER A 206 16.21 -2.96 -8.52
N TRP A 207 16.77 -3.44 -9.61
CA TRP A 207 16.10 -3.54 -10.90
C TRP A 207 14.81 -4.38 -10.83
N ASN A 208 14.74 -5.38 -9.97
CA ASN A 208 13.55 -6.18 -9.76
C ASN A 208 12.34 -5.32 -9.34
N PHE A 209 12.55 -4.38 -8.42
CA PHE A 209 11.48 -3.47 -7.98
C PHE A 209 11.11 -2.45 -9.05
N VAL A 210 12.09 -1.96 -9.81
CA VAL A 210 11.82 -1.05 -10.94
C VAL A 210 10.97 -1.75 -11.99
N PHE A 211 11.36 -2.98 -12.41
CA PHE A 211 10.58 -3.76 -13.36
C PHE A 211 9.20 -4.12 -12.82
N TRP A 212 9.09 -4.44 -11.53
CA TRP A 212 7.82 -4.66 -10.85
C TRP A 212 6.90 -3.43 -10.95
N GLY A 213 7.41 -2.25 -10.66
CA GLY A 213 6.63 -1.01 -10.80
C GLY A 213 6.21 -0.75 -12.24
N LEU A 214 7.15 -0.82 -13.20
CA LEU A 214 6.87 -0.59 -14.62
C LEU A 214 5.88 -1.60 -15.20
N TYR A 215 5.89 -2.84 -14.75
CA TYR A 215 4.92 -3.86 -15.14
C TYR A 215 3.50 -3.43 -14.78
N TYR A 216 3.23 -2.99 -13.54
CA TYR A 216 1.91 -2.46 -13.18
C TYR A 216 1.56 -1.20 -13.96
N GLY A 217 2.53 -0.31 -14.16
CA GLY A 217 2.37 0.86 -15.01
C GLY A 217 1.90 0.50 -16.42
N MET A 218 2.44 -0.57 -17.00
CA MET A 218 2.07 -1.06 -18.33
C MET A 218 0.62 -1.58 -18.35
N PHE A 219 0.18 -2.39 -17.38
CA PHE A 219 -1.21 -2.86 -17.36
C PHE A 219 -2.21 -1.73 -17.17
N ILE A 220 -1.91 -0.77 -16.30
CA ILE A 220 -2.77 0.41 -16.11
C ILE A 220 -2.80 1.27 -17.38
N PHE A 221 -1.68 1.40 -18.09
CA PHE A 221 -1.63 2.06 -19.38
C PHE A 221 -2.54 1.39 -20.42
N PHE A 222 -2.50 0.06 -20.54
CA PHE A 222 -3.41 -0.68 -21.42
C PHE A 222 -4.88 -0.53 -21.00
N GLU A 223 -5.21 -0.59 -19.71
CA GLU A 223 -6.56 -0.31 -19.23
C GLU A 223 -7.04 1.10 -19.59
N MET A 224 -6.13 2.09 -19.55
CA MET A 224 -6.43 3.47 -19.99
C MET A 224 -6.68 3.57 -21.49
N LEU A 225 -5.94 2.83 -22.31
CA LEU A 225 -6.13 2.79 -23.78
C LEU A 225 -7.47 2.12 -24.15
N ILE A 226 -7.79 0.99 -23.51
CA ILE A 226 -9.06 0.28 -23.70
C ILE A 226 -10.23 1.16 -23.28
N GLY A 227 -10.04 1.92 -22.19
CA GLY A 227 -10.99 2.86 -21.66
C GLY A 227 -12.00 2.26 -20.69
N LYS A 228 -12.36 3.04 -19.67
CA LYS A 228 -13.23 2.61 -18.55
C LYS A 228 -14.58 2.00 -18.99
N LYS A 229 -15.19 2.51 -20.07
CA LYS A 229 -16.48 2.01 -20.58
C LYS A 229 -16.37 0.57 -21.09
N ARG A 230 -15.30 0.24 -21.82
CA ARG A 230 -15.06 -1.12 -22.35
C ARG A 230 -14.67 -2.07 -21.24
N MET A 231 -13.80 -1.66 -20.32
CA MET A 231 -13.42 -2.47 -19.15
C MET A 231 -14.62 -2.85 -18.29
N LYS A 232 -15.58 -1.93 -18.08
CA LYS A 232 -16.84 -2.23 -17.34
C LYS A 232 -17.74 -3.26 -18.03
N LYS A 233 -17.63 -3.42 -19.35
CA LYS A 233 -18.40 -4.41 -20.12
C LYS A 233 -17.77 -5.81 -20.10
N MET A 234 -16.57 -5.98 -19.55
CA MET A 234 -15.93 -7.28 -19.43
C MET A 234 -16.77 -8.19 -18.52
N PRO A 235 -17.05 -9.44 -18.93
CA PRO A 235 -17.74 -10.41 -18.10
C PRO A 235 -17.03 -10.58 -16.75
N VAL A 236 -17.80 -10.68 -15.66
CA VAL A 236 -17.23 -10.72 -14.29
C VAL A 236 -16.21 -11.84 -14.10
N PRO A 237 -16.44 -13.09 -14.57
CA PRO A 237 -15.43 -14.15 -14.45
C PRO A 237 -14.12 -13.80 -15.16
N LEU A 238 -14.21 -13.26 -16.38
CA LEU A 238 -13.02 -12.89 -17.16
C LEU A 238 -12.25 -11.75 -16.51
N ALA A 239 -12.94 -10.76 -15.96
CA ALA A 239 -12.31 -9.65 -15.21
C ALA A 239 -11.55 -10.17 -13.97
N HIS A 240 -12.13 -11.15 -13.25
CA HIS A 240 -11.46 -11.75 -12.10
C HIS A 240 -10.28 -12.64 -12.52
N ILE A 241 -10.39 -13.42 -13.59
CA ILE A 241 -9.26 -14.20 -14.12
C ILE A 241 -8.12 -13.26 -14.49
N TYR A 242 -8.40 -12.22 -15.28
CA TYR A 242 -7.41 -11.19 -15.66
C TYR A 242 -6.70 -10.58 -14.44
N THR A 243 -7.48 -10.05 -13.50
CA THR A 243 -6.88 -9.37 -12.35
C THR A 243 -6.09 -10.31 -11.45
N LYS A 244 -6.57 -11.54 -11.20
CA LYS A 244 -5.86 -12.51 -10.37
C LYS A 244 -4.58 -13.01 -11.03
N LEU A 245 -4.61 -13.30 -12.33
CA LEU A 245 -3.41 -13.67 -13.07
C LEU A 245 -2.34 -12.58 -12.99
N VAL A 246 -2.70 -11.32 -13.29
CA VAL A 246 -1.76 -10.20 -13.24
C VAL A 246 -1.22 -9.98 -11.83
N ILE A 247 -2.06 -10.09 -10.80
CA ILE A 247 -1.64 -9.91 -9.41
C ILE A 247 -0.74 -11.08 -8.96
N CYS A 248 -1.14 -12.33 -9.21
CA CYS A 248 -0.38 -13.51 -8.77
C CYS A 248 0.99 -13.63 -9.44
N LEU A 249 1.12 -13.28 -10.72
CA LEU A 249 2.39 -13.33 -11.44
C LEU A 249 3.48 -12.43 -10.82
N LEU A 250 3.11 -11.51 -9.96
CA LEU A 250 4.03 -10.52 -9.37
C LEU A 250 4.33 -10.72 -7.89
N TYR A 251 3.57 -11.51 -7.18
CA TYR A 251 3.90 -11.85 -5.81
C TYR A 251 5.10 -12.80 -5.69
N THR A 252 5.63 -13.26 -6.83
CA THR A 252 6.91 -13.97 -6.90
C THR A 252 8.13 -13.04 -6.93
N SER A 253 7.93 -11.72 -6.94
CA SER A 253 9.03 -10.76 -6.76
C SER A 253 9.40 -10.64 -5.28
N PRO A 254 10.71 -10.54 -4.96
CA PRO A 254 11.16 -10.44 -3.57
C PRO A 254 10.53 -9.24 -2.86
N SER A 255 10.11 -9.46 -1.62
CA SER A 255 9.58 -8.42 -0.74
C SER A 255 10.69 -7.47 -0.30
N PRO A 256 10.40 -6.16 -0.13
CA PRO A 256 11.37 -5.22 0.44
C PRO A 256 11.66 -5.44 1.93
N ARG A 257 11.15 -6.50 2.52
CA ARG A 257 11.31 -6.82 3.94
C ARG A 257 12.22 -8.01 4.23
N ASP A 258 12.79 -8.60 3.19
CA ASP A 258 13.75 -9.71 3.30
C ASP A 258 15.18 -9.22 3.16
#